data_d22fc4a5b552436f363949efbf7cebc6
#
_entry.id   d22fc4a5b552436f363949efbf7cebc6
#
_cell.length_a   1.000
_cell.length_b   1.000
_cell.length_c   1.000
_cell.angle_alpha   90.00
_cell.angle_beta   90.00
_cell.angle_gamma   90.00
#
_symmetry.space_group_name_H-M   'P 1'
#
loop_
_entity.id
_entity.type
_entity.pdbx_description
1 polymer ?
#
loop_
_entity_poly.entity_id
_entity_poly.type
_entity_poly.pdbx_seq_one_letter_code
_entity_poly.pdbx_strand_id
1 'polypeptide(L)'
;EIKITIPKLGNSQKIFNELSYGCEYVSNHSMLIILNVARKCLECVINHGLVGGNWKQQILWIDSQIAKVKDMIGPFPAFAEALSAIGVNYAYIIEQDLRNNGYCGVKDNPWEAFDKLMKGELSLPDSVYKSELTHYRILWKNTLSNQRQVLELLSRFEINSEVIKWWFDCPDCYDELLNNPYIISEESLIENYLPVTTEMIDLGVMADPKIQGKWTPKAPSLVESVIDNRRIRSFIISKLVASLCDGDTLISANEIELYIKDCLAADNHQLPYNYLMSNKEFIEEKTVYLNTDDRCALQLKEYKEIDDYLRKIFKGRASKDVKSPVKEDWNTIVKASIDEANERCRNAVADQVKALEMFCSKRLSVLAGPAGTGKTTVVKAFLKSPQIKAEGTLLLAPTGKARVRLGNMSAGIQALT
;
A
#
# COMPACT_ATOMS: atom_id res chain seq x y z
N GLU A 1 14.99 -15.81 -21.81
CA GLU A 1 14.61 -15.59 -20.40
C GLU A 1 13.10 -15.39 -20.36
N ILE A 2 12.36 -16.29 -19.69
CA ILE A 2 10.89 -16.19 -19.59
C ILE A 2 10.61 -15.42 -18.30
N LYS A 3 10.06 -14.22 -18.43
CA LYS A 3 9.69 -13.38 -17.29
C LYS A 3 8.22 -13.61 -16.93
N ILE A 4 7.97 -14.26 -15.80
CA ILE A 4 6.64 -14.40 -15.21
C ILE A 4 6.49 -13.31 -14.18
N THR A 5 5.55 -12.39 -14.40
CA THR A 5 5.24 -11.34 -13.45
C THR A 5 4.23 -11.89 -12.44
N ILE A 6 4.66 -12.03 -11.20
CA ILE A 6 3.77 -12.30 -10.07
C ILE A 6 3.15 -10.95 -9.69
N PRO A 7 1.82 -10.83 -9.58
CA PRO A 7 1.21 -9.61 -9.08
C PRO A 7 1.85 -9.25 -7.73
N LYS A 8 2.39 -8.03 -7.62
CA LYS A 8 2.87 -7.52 -6.33
C LYS A 8 1.63 -7.28 -5.46
N LEU A 9 1.22 -8.27 -4.70
CA LEU A 9 0.41 -8.04 -3.52
C LEU A 9 1.30 -7.34 -2.49
N GLY A 10 0.84 -6.23 -1.98
CA GLY A 10 1.61 -5.36 -1.10
C GLY A 10 2.51 -6.14 -0.15
N ASN A 11 3.76 -5.76 -0.04
CA ASN A 11 4.83 -6.48 0.68
C ASN A 11 5.01 -7.95 0.25
N SER A 12 5.54 -8.15 -0.95
CA SER A 12 5.92 -9.48 -1.48
C SER A 12 6.76 -10.34 -0.52
N GLN A 13 7.46 -9.72 0.43
CA GLN A 13 8.16 -10.43 1.50
C GLN A 13 7.24 -11.23 2.44
N LYS A 14 6.02 -10.74 2.74
CA LYS A 14 5.10 -11.47 3.65
C LYS A 14 4.51 -12.73 3.00
N ILE A 15 4.21 -12.70 1.71
CA ILE A 15 3.70 -13.89 0.98
C ILE A 15 4.77 -14.98 0.95
N PHE A 16 6.02 -14.63 0.66
CA PHE A 16 7.13 -15.58 0.66
C PHE A 16 7.46 -16.09 2.08
N ASN A 17 7.31 -15.25 3.11
CA ASN A 17 7.50 -15.67 4.49
C ASN A 17 6.43 -16.66 4.95
N GLU A 18 5.17 -16.50 4.58
CA GLU A 18 4.11 -17.49 4.85
C GLU A 18 4.44 -18.84 4.21
N LEU A 19 4.98 -18.86 2.99
CA LEU A 19 5.37 -20.09 2.30
C LEU A 19 6.66 -20.72 2.84
N SER A 20 7.63 -19.94 3.30
CA SER A 20 8.95 -20.43 3.73
C SER A 20 8.95 -21.01 5.14
N TYR A 21 8.03 -20.63 6.01
CA TYR A 21 7.96 -21.10 7.39
C TYR A 21 6.92 -22.18 7.65
N GLY A 22 6.30 -22.74 6.60
CA GLY A 22 5.34 -23.82 6.75
C GLY A 22 4.14 -23.42 7.61
N CYS A 23 3.64 -22.19 7.43
CA CYS A 23 2.42 -21.75 8.09
C CYS A 23 1.32 -22.76 7.77
N GLU A 24 0.71 -23.30 8.81
CA GLU A 24 -0.40 -24.26 8.68
C GLU A 24 -1.64 -23.63 8.04
N TYR A 25 -1.67 -22.29 7.93
CA TYR A 25 -2.78 -21.51 7.41
C TYR A 25 -2.30 -20.53 6.34
N VAL A 26 -2.58 -20.85 5.10
CA VAL A 26 -2.49 -19.91 3.97
C VAL A 26 -3.90 -19.39 3.71
N SER A 27 -4.07 -18.06 3.61
CA SER A 27 -5.38 -17.50 3.28
C SER A 27 -5.88 -18.04 1.94
N ASN A 28 -7.19 -18.17 1.79
CA ASN A 28 -7.78 -18.64 0.53
C ASN A 28 -7.39 -17.75 -0.65
N HIS A 29 -7.24 -16.43 -0.41
CA HIS A 29 -6.79 -15.48 -1.41
C HIS A 29 -5.34 -15.75 -1.83
N SER A 30 -4.42 -15.91 -0.88
CA SER A 30 -3.02 -16.28 -1.17
C SER A 30 -2.93 -17.61 -1.93
N MET A 31 -3.77 -18.59 -1.57
CA MET A 31 -3.86 -19.87 -2.28
C MET A 31 -4.30 -19.68 -3.74
N LEU A 32 -5.31 -18.84 -4.00
CA LEU A 32 -5.75 -18.54 -5.37
C LEU A 32 -4.64 -17.90 -6.20
N ILE A 33 -3.89 -16.95 -5.62
CA ILE A 33 -2.77 -16.31 -6.31
C ILE A 33 -1.71 -17.35 -6.67
N ILE A 34 -1.29 -18.18 -5.71
CA ILE A 34 -0.28 -19.21 -5.94
C ILE A 34 -0.71 -20.16 -7.05
N LEU A 35 -1.97 -20.64 -7.00
CA LEU A 35 -2.51 -21.54 -8.01
C LEU A 35 -2.56 -20.86 -9.40
N ASN A 36 -2.99 -19.60 -9.49
CA ASN A 36 -3.02 -18.87 -10.76
C ASN A 36 -1.60 -18.62 -11.31
N VAL A 37 -0.62 -18.30 -10.47
CA VAL A 37 0.78 -18.18 -10.89
C VAL A 37 1.32 -19.52 -11.38
N ALA A 38 1.09 -20.62 -10.65
CA ALA A 38 1.50 -21.95 -11.07
C ALA A 38 0.88 -22.34 -12.42
N ARG A 39 -0.40 -22.01 -12.63
CA ARG A 39 -1.09 -22.21 -13.91
C ARG A 39 -0.41 -21.46 -15.05
N LYS A 40 -0.12 -20.14 -14.85
CA LYS A 40 0.61 -19.33 -15.85
C LYS A 40 2.00 -19.88 -16.14
N CYS A 41 2.73 -20.37 -15.13
CA CYS A 41 4.03 -21.02 -15.32
C CYS A 41 3.92 -22.23 -16.24
N LEU A 42 2.93 -23.10 -16.01
CA LEU A 42 2.71 -24.30 -16.86
C LEU A 42 2.31 -23.92 -18.29
N GLU A 43 1.48 -22.88 -18.48
CA GLU A 43 1.15 -22.36 -19.80
C GLU A 43 2.41 -21.88 -20.54
N CYS A 44 3.30 -21.18 -19.86
CA CYS A 44 4.59 -20.75 -20.44
C CYS A 44 5.46 -21.97 -20.82
N VAL A 45 5.54 -23.00 -19.99
CA VAL A 45 6.29 -24.23 -20.29
C VAL A 45 5.74 -24.92 -21.54
N ILE A 46 4.43 -25.01 -21.66
CA ILE A 46 3.75 -25.60 -22.83
C ILE A 46 4.03 -24.80 -24.09
N ASN A 47 3.80 -23.47 -24.03
CA ASN A 47 3.88 -22.59 -25.19
C ASN A 47 5.32 -22.49 -25.76
N HIS A 48 6.32 -22.64 -24.92
CA HIS A 48 7.73 -22.59 -25.31
C HIS A 48 8.39 -23.95 -25.50
N GLY A 49 7.67 -25.05 -25.25
CA GLY A 49 8.20 -26.41 -25.41
C GLY A 49 9.44 -26.71 -24.57
N LEU A 50 9.56 -26.07 -23.40
CA LEU A 50 10.78 -26.09 -22.59
C LEU A 50 11.14 -27.47 -22.04
N VAL A 51 10.15 -28.24 -21.62
CA VAL A 51 10.33 -29.58 -21.01
C VAL A 51 9.17 -30.46 -21.42
N GLY A 52 9.47 -31.73 -21.77
CA GLY A 52 8.44 -32.73 -22.03
C GLY A 52 7.73 -33.16 -20.75
N GLY A 53 6.41 -33.39 -20.83
CA GLY A 53 5.61 -33.83 -19.70
C GLY A 53 4.10 -33.78 -19.96
N ASN A 54 3.30 -34.28 -19.03
CA ASN A 54 1.83 -34.25 -19.14
C ASN A 54 1.25 -32.96 -18.55
N TRP A 55 1.72 -31.80 -19.04
CA TRP A 55 1.42 -30.50 -18.50
C TRP A 55 -0.06 -30.12 -18.63
N LYS A 56 -0.77 -30.59 -19.65
CA LYS A 56 -2.22 -30.36 -19.80
C LYS A 56 -3.00 -30.97 -18.63
N GLN A 57 -2.63 -32.16 -18.16
CA GLN A 57 -3.28 -32.79 -17.01
C GLN A 57 -3.00 -32.02 -15.72
N GLN A 58 -1.79 -31.46 -15.57
CA GLN A 58 -1.44 -30.61 -14.43
C GLN A 58 -2.26 -29.31 -14.41
N ILE A 59 -2.47 -28.68 -15.57
CA ILE A 59 -3.35 -27.51 -15.67
C ILE A 59 -4.78 -27.86 -15.24
N LEU A 60 -5.34 -28.96 -15.72
CA LEU A 60 -6.68 -29.38 -15.32
C LEU A 60 -6.78 -29.65 -13.80
N TRP A 61 -5.72 -30.21 -13.22
CA TRP A 61 -5.66 -30.41 -11.77
C TRP A 61 -5.64 -29.06 -11.03
N ILE A 62 -4.79 -28.11 -11.45
CA ILE A 62 -4.74 -26.76 -10.86
C ILE A 62 -6.10 -26.05 -11.00
N ASP A 63 -6.73 -26.12 -12.18
CA ASP A 63 -8.05 -25.54 -12.40
C ASP A 63 -9.10 -26.16 -11.45
N SER A 64 -9.01 -27.46 -11.17
CA SER A 64 -9.87 -28.13 -10.20
C SER A 64 -9.63 -27.64 -8.76
N GLN A 65 -8.37 -27.34 -8.38
CA GLN A 65 -8.06 -26.79 -7.06
C GLN A 65 -8.54 -25.33 -6.95
N ILE A 66 -8.33 -24.51 -7.99
CA ILE A 66 -8.87 -23.14 -8.05
C ILE A 66 -10.38 -23.14 -7.84
N ALA A 67 -11.11 -24.04 -8.54
CA ALA A 67 -12.55 -24.18 -8.38
C ALA A 67 -12.94 -24.54 -6.94
N LYS A 68 -12.23 -25.51 -6.32
CA LYS A 68 -12.49 -25.89 -4.92
C LYS A 68 -12.26 -24.74 -3.94
N VAL A 69 -11.16 -23.99 -4.10
CA VAL A 69 -10.86 -22.86 -3.22
C VAL A 69 -11.94 -21.78 -3.39
N LYS A 70 -12.37 -21.49 -4.62
CA LYS A 70 -13.48 -20.56 -4.88
C LYS A 70 -14.79 -21.02 -4.23
N ASP A 71 -15.11 -22.32 -4.31
CA ASP A 71 -16.29 -22.89 -3.66
C ASP A 71 -16.21 -22.79 -2.11
N MET A 72 -15.00 -22.90 -1.54
CA MET A 72 -14.78 -22.74 -0.09
C MET A 72 -14.93 -21.31 0.38
N ILE A 73 -14.49 -20.34 -0.40
CA ILE A 73 -14.55 -18.91 -0.06
C ILE A 73 -16.02 -18.49 0.07
N GLY A 74 -16.86 -18.78 -0.91
CA GLY A 74 -18.25 -18.32 -0.95
C GLY A 74 -18.34 -16.78 -1.03
N PRO A 75 -19.58 -16.22 -0.91
CA PRO A 75 -19.79 -14.78 -1.02
C PRO A 75 -19.45 -13.95 0.22
N PHE A 76 -19.14 -14.59 1.36
CA PHE A 76 -18.88 -13.91 2.64
C PHE A 76 -17.67 -14.52 3.38
N PRO A 77 -16.44 -14.39 2.81
CA PRO A 77 -15.24 -15.02 3.35
C PRO A 77 -14.85 -14.52 4.75
N ALA A 78 -15.19 -13.28 5.10
CA ALA A 78 -14.87 -12.67 6.40
C ALA A 78 -16.11 -12.59 7.32
N PHE A 79 -17.03 -13.54 7.22
CA PHE A 79 -18.24 -13.55 8.07
C PHE A 79 -17.89 -13.64 9.57
N ALA A 80 -17.00 -14.57 9.95
CA ALA A 80 -16.57 -14.69 11.34
C ALA A 80 -15.77 -13.47 11.81
N GLU A 81 -14.94 -12.88 10.93
CA GLU A 81 -14.22 -11.64 11.24
C GLU A 81 -15.17 -10.48 11.51
N ALA A 82 -16.26 -10.37 10.74
CA ALA A 82 -17.27 -9.33 10.94
C ALA A 82 -18.02 -9.51 12.25
N LEU A 83 -18.33 -10.74 12.63
CA LEU A 83 -18.93 -11.04 13.93
C LEU A 83 -17.96 -10.74 15.08
N SER A 84 -16.68 -11.09 14.93
CA SER A 84 -15.63 -10.77 15.91
C SER A 84 -15.47 -9.26 16.10
N ALA A 85 -15.52 -8.49 15.01
CA ALA A 85 -15.39 -7.02 15.05
C ALA A 85 -16.46 -6.34 15.92
N ILE A 86 -17.65 -6.93 16.01
CA ILE A 86 -18.76 -6.43 16.86
C ILE A 86 -18.80 -7.07 18.25
N GLY A 87 -17.81 -7.90 18.62
CA GLY A 87 -17.69 -8.48 19.96
C GLY A 87 -18.33 -9.86 20.15
N VAL A 88 -18.55 -10.62 19.07
CA VAL A 88 -18.96 -12.03 19.15
C VAL A 88 -17.73 -12.92 19.35
N ASN A 89 -17.43 -13.30 20.59
CA ASN A 89 -16.21 -14.05 20.93
C ASN A 89 -16.11 -15.45 20.28
N TYR A 90 -17.25 -16.11 20.02
CA TYR A 90 -17.30 -17.42 19.39
C TYR A 90 -17.63 -17.37 17.90
N ALA A 91 -17.28 -16.27 17.21
CA ALA A 91 -17.61 -16.02 15.81
C ALA A 91 -17.25 -17.16 14.87
N TYR A 92 -16.02 -17.68 14.96
CA TYR A 92 -15.52 -18.79 14.12
C TYR A 92 -16.24 -20.10 14.40
N ILE A 93 -16.62 -20.36 15.66
CA ILE A 93 -17.36 -21.57 16.01
C ILE A 93 -18.80 -21.46 15.48
N ILE A 94 -19.41 -20.29 15.56
CA ILE A 94 -20.73 -20.03 14.97
C ILE A 94 -20.69 -20.21 13.46
N GLU A 95 -19.67 -19.66 12.77
CA GLU A 95 -19.50 -19.87 11.33
C GLU A 95 -19.36 -21.35 10.99
N GLN A 96 -18.52 -22.08 11.72
CA GLN A 96 -18.31 -23.50 11.49
C GLN A 96 -19.59 -24.33 11.71
N ASP A 97 -20.36 -24.03 12.77
CA ASP A 97 -21.64 -24.67 13.04
C ASP A 97 -22.66 -24.40 11.94
N LEU A 98 -22.74 -23.13 11.48
CA LEU A 98 -23.60 -22.75 10.36
C LEU A 98 -23.17 -23.50 9.07
N ARG A 99 -21.86 -23.62 8.81
CA ARG A 99 -21.31 -24.33 7.66
C ARG A 99 -21.62 -25.82 7.72
N ASN A 100 -21.43 -26.45 8.88
CA ASN A 100 -21.72 -27.87 9.11
C ASN A 100 -23.21 -28.23 8.94
N ASN A 101 -24.09 -27.25 9.19
CA ASN A 101 -25.53 -27.40 9.04
C ASN A 101 -26.06 -26.87 7.68
N GLY A 102 -25.18 -26.54 6.73
CA GLY A 102 -25.58 -26.14 5.37
C GLY A 102 -26.06 -24.72 5.22
N TYR A 103 -25.66 -23.80 6.10
CA TYR A 103 -26.02 -22.37 6.05
C TYR A 103 -24.90 -21.45 5.61
N CYS A 104 -23.71 -21.97 5.33
CA CYS A 104 -22.56 -21.25 4.83
C CYS A 104 -22.00 -21.95 3.61
N GLY A 105 -21.95 -21.28 2.49
CA GLY A 105 -21.41 -21.80 1.23
C GLY A 105 -21.72 -20.87 0.07
N VAL A 106 -21.40 -21.28 -1.16
CA VAL A 106 -21.66 -20.46 -2.37
C VAL A 106 -23.16 -20.17 -2.56
N LYS A 107 -24.03 -21.05 -2.10
CA LYS A 107 -25.50 -20.96 -2.29
C LYS A 107 -26.25 -20.36 -1.11
N ASP A 108 -25.57 -20.08 0.00
CA ASP A 108 -26.20 -19.73 1.26
C ASP A 108 -25.70 -18.37 1.76
N ASN A 109 -26.60 -17.66 2.47
CA ASN A 109 -26.24 -16.41 3.12
C ASN A 109 -26.11 -16.63 4.64
N PRO A 110 -24.91 -16.64 5.21
CA PRO A 110 -24.71 -16.82 6.62
C PRO A 110 -25.37 -15.73 7.47
N TRP A 111 -25.55 -14.53 6.95
CA TRP A 111 -26.22 -13.43 7.66
C TRP A 111 -27.71 -13.72 7.89
N GLU A 112 -28.40 -14.33 6.93
CA GLU A 112 -29.81 -14.74 7.12
C GLU A 112 -29.93 -15.83 8.19
N ALA A 113 -28.99 -16.79 8.18
CA ALA A 113 -28.98 -17.84 9.18
C ALA A 113 -28.63 -17.30 10.57
N PHE A 114 -27.68 -16.39 10.66
CA PHE A 114 -27.31 -15.72 11.89
C PHE A 114 -28.46 -14.87 12.45
N ASP A 115 -29.18 -14.13 11.62
CA ASP A 115 -30.34 -13.35 12.03
C ASP A 115 -31.43 -14.26 12.61
N LYS A 116 -31.74 -15.41 11.98
CA LYS A 116 -32.68 -16.43 12.50
C LYS A 116 -32.18 -17.03 13.82
N LEU A 117 -30.88 -17.29 13.98
CA LEU A 117 -30.30 -17.77 15.23
C LEU A 117 -30.47 -16.74 16.37
N MET A 118 -30.23 -15.47 16.06
CA MET A 118 -30.42 -14.37 17.03
C MET A 118 -31.88 -14.13 17.40
N LYS A 119 -32.78 -14.33 16.46
CA LYS A 119 -34.24 -14.29 16.72
C LYS A 119 -34.79 -15.52 17.46
N GLY A 120 -34.00 -16.59 17.55
CA GLY A 120 -34.41 -17.86 18.14
C GLY A 120 -35.25 -18.74 17.20
N GLU A 121 -35.31 -18.40 15.92
CA GLU A 121 -36.02 -19.15 14.86
C GLU A 121 -35.16 -20.32 14.35
N LEU A 122 -33.84 -20.26 14.55
CA LEU A 122 -32.88 -21.33 14.26
C LEU A 122 -32.25 -21.79 15.56
N SER A 123 -32.16 -23.11 15.74
CA SER A 123 -31.41 -23.75 16.82
C SER A 123 -30.34 -24.65 16.24
N LEU A 124 -29.09 -24.47 16.65
CA LEU A 124 -27.99 -25.33 16.28
C LEU A 124 -27.74 -26.35 17.39
N PRO A 125 -27.36 -27.60 17.05
CA PRO A 125 -27.10 -28.63 18.04
C PRO A 125 -25.87 -28.28 18.89
N ASP A 126 -25.89 -28.69 20.15
CA ASP A 126 -24.84 -28.67 21.18
C ASP A 126 -23.64 -27.70 20.97
N SER A 127 -23.97 -26.39 20.95
CA SER A 127 -22.96 -25.35 20.77
C SER A 127 -22.38 -24.84 22.10
N VAL A 128 -21.07 -24.66 22.16
CA VAL A 128 -20.35 -24.14 23.35
C VAL A 128 -20.70 -22.69 23.68
N TYR A 129 -21.28 -21.93 22.74
CA TYR A 129 -21.68 -20.53 22.89
C TYR A 129 -23.12 -20.37 23.38
N LYS A 130 -23.82 -21.43 23.78
CA LYS A 130 -25.21 -21.34 24.25
C LYS A 130 -25.38 -20.37 25.43
N SER A 131 -24.44 -20.33 26.34
CA SER A 131 -24.42 -19.39 27.47
C SER A 131 -24.37 -17.92 27.04
N GLU A 132 -23.70 -17.65 25.91
CA GLU A 132 -23.48 -16.29 25.39
C GLU A 132 -24.60 -15.83 24.44
N LEU A 133 -25.49 -16.72 23.98
CA LEU A 133 -26.51 -16.37 23.00
C LEU A 133 -27.42 -15.21 23.46
N THR A 134 -27.73 -15.12 24.76
CA THR A 134 -28.52 -14.01 25.28
C THR A 134 -27.80 -12.67 25.12
N HIS A 135 -26.51 -12.64 25.37
CA HIS A 135 -25.69 -11.46 25.16
C HIS A 135 -25.60 -11.10 23.66
N TYR A 136 -25.34 -12.08 22.79
CA TYR A 136 -25.29 -11.85 21.35
C TYR A 136 -26.60 -11.38 20.74
N ARG A 137 -27.76 -11.86 21.27
CA ARG A 137 -29.08 -11.38 20.85
C ARG A 137 -29.31 -9.91 21.18
N ILE A 138 -28.86 -9.46 22.36
CA ILE A 138 -28.93 -8.05 22.75
C ILE A 138 -28.02 -7.20 21.84
N LEU A 139 -26.79 -7.64 21.63
CA LEU A 139 -25.81 -6.98 20.75
C LEU A 139 -26.38 -6.83 19.34
N TRP A 140 -26.88 -7.92 18.75
CA TRP A 140 -27.43 -7.91 17.38
C TRP A 140 -28.70 -7.07 17.26
N LYS A 141 -29.55 -7.07 18.30
CA LYS A 141 -30.74 -6.23 18.35
C LYS A 141 -30.40 -4.75 18.37
N ASN A 142 -29.30 -4.37 19.02
CA ASN A 142 -28.83 -2.99 19.11
C ASN A 142 -28.07 -2.55 17.86
N THR A 143 -27.61 -3.46 17.00
CA THR A 143 -26.96 -3.15 15.74
C THR A 143 -27.96 -2.57 14.75
N LEU A 144 -27.74 -1.33 14.32
CA LEU A 144 -28.63 -0.59 13.43
C LEU A 144 -28.63 -1.18 12.00
N SER A 145 -29.66 -0.86 11.21
CA SER A 145 -29.80 -1.39 9.85
C SER A 145 -28.64 -1.00 8.93
N ASN A 146 -28.16 0.25 8.98
CA ASN A 146 -27.02 0.70 8.22
C ASN A 146 -25.72 0.01 8.66
N GLN A 147 -25.53 -0.22 9.96
CA GLN A 147 -24.41 -0.98 10.49
C GLN A 147 -24.40 -2.44 9.97
N ARG A 148 -25.59 -3.07 9.90
CA ARG A 148 -25.72 -4.43 9.34
C ARG A 148 -25.38 -4.46 7.86
N GLN A 149 -25.76 -3.44 7.09
CA GLN A 149 -25.39 -3.31 5.66
C GLN A 149 -23.88 -3.20 5.48
N VAL A 150 -23.21 -2.40 6.33
CA VAL A 150 -21.76 -2.26 6.32
C VAL A 150 -21.08 -3.58 6.69
N LEU A 151 -21.53 -4.28 7.72
CA LEU A 151 -21.01 -5.60 8.08
C LEU A 151 -21.19 -6.63 6.96
N GLU A 152 -22.37 -6.65 6.32
CA GLU A 152 -22.63 -7.52 5.17
C GLU A 152 -21.68 -7.22 4.02
N LEU A 153 -21.45 -5.94 3.71
CA LEU A 153 -20.49 -5.54 2.67
C LEU A 153 -19.07 -5.93 3.05
N LEU A 154 -18.59 -5.55 4.25
CA LEU A 154 -17.22 -5.81 4.68
C LEU A 154 -16.89 -7.30 4.76
N SER A 155 -17.88 -8.13 5.16
CA SER A 155 -17.70 -9.58 5.22
C SER A 155 -17.52 -10.26 3.86
N ARG A 156 -17.76 -9.55 2.76
CA ARG A 156 -17.51 -10.03 1.38
C ARG A 156 -16.04 -9.99 1.00
N PHE A 157 -15.21 -9.29 1.76
CA PHE A 157 -13.78 -9.15 1.49
C PHE A 157 -12.98 -10.04 2.43
N GLU A 158 -11.87 -10.59 1.97
CA GLU A 158 -10.97 -11.38 2.82
C GLU A 158 -10.08 -10.44 3.65
N ILE A 159 -10.69 -9.78 4.65
CA ILE A 159 -10.08 -8.81 5.55
C ILE A 159 -10.27 -9.24 7.01
N ASN A 160 -9.37 -8.80 7.88
CA ASN A 160 -9.42 -9.17 9.30
C ASN A 160 -10.40 -8.29 10.11
N SER A 161 -10.70 -8.74 11.32
CA SER A 161 -11.63 -8.06 12.24
C SER A 161 -11.18 -6.66 12.65
N GLU A 162 -9.88 -6.36 12.64
CA GLU A 162 -9.36 -5.02 12.97
C GLU A 162 -9.73 -4.01 11.88
N VAL A 163 -9.55 -4.38 10.61
CA VAL A 163 -9.95 -3.55 9.46
C VAL A 163 -11.48 -3.36 9.45
N ILE A 164 -12.24 -4.46 9.67
CA ILE A 164 -13.71 -4.37 9.73
C ILE A 164 -14.14 -3.45 10.86
N LYS A 165 -13.53 -3.59 12.03
CA LYS A 165 -13.85 -2.77 13.19
C LYS A 165 -13.58 -1.31 12.96
N TRP A 166 -12.47 -0.97 12.32
CA TRP A 166 -12.13 0.42 11.98
C TRP A 166 -13.22 1.08 11.12
N TRP A 167 -13.67 0.41 10.07
CA TRP A 167 -14.77 0.89 9.21
C TRP A 167 -16.13 0.92 9.94
N PHE A 168 -16.39 -0.09 10.76
CA PHE A 168 -17.62 -0.18 11.54
C PHE A 168 -17.75 0.92 12.60
N ASP A 169 -16.63 1.33 13.19
CA ASP A 169 -16.56 2.39 14.20
C ASP A 169 -16.56 3.82 13.57
N CYS A 170 -16.69 3.94 12.23
CA CYS A 170 -16.75 5.21 11.50
C CYS A 170 -18.11 5.43 10.80
N PRO A 171 -19.18 5.81 11.51
CA PRO A 171 -20.51 5.98 10.91
C PRO A 171 -20.55 7.02 9.79
N ASP A 172 -19.72 8.06 9.87
CA ASP A 172 -19.63 9.11 8.84
C ASP A 172 -19.05 8.60 7.51
N CYS A 173 -18.36 7.46 7.54
CA CYS A 173 -17.76 6.82 6.35
C CYS A 173 -18.73 5.86 5.64
N TYR A 174 -19.88 5.54 6.22
CA TYR A 174 -20.77 4.47 5.71
C TYR A 174 -21.28 4.75 4.30
N ASP A 175 -21.74 5.96 4.04
CA ASP A 175 -22.27 6.32 2.71
C ASP A 175 -21.18 6.24 1.64
N GLU A 176 -19.98 6.72 1.94
CA GLU A 176 -18.83 6.63 1.02
C GLU A 176 -18.44 5.17 0.78
N LEU A 177 -18.32 4.38 1.84
CA LEU A 177 -17.99 2.96 1.78
C LEU A 177 -19.00 2.15 0.96
N LEU A 178 -20.31 2.37 1.18
CA LEU A 178 -21.36 1.68 0.45
C LEU A 178 -21.38 2.07 -1.03
N ASN A 179 -21.06 3.33 -1.36
CA ASN A 179 -20.98 3.81 -2.73
C ASN A 179 -19.68 3.40 -3.43
N ASN A 180 -18.58 3.35 -2.71
CA ASN A 180 -17.27 3.00 -3.24
C ASN A 180 -16.52 1.99 -2.34
N PRO A 181 -16.79 0.68 -2.46
CA PRO A 181 -16.07 -0.33 -1.66
C PRO A 181 -14.55 -0.35 -1.88
N TYR A 182 -14.06 0.15 -3.01
CA TYR A 182 -12.62 0.22 -3.29
C TYR A 182 -11.89 1.22 -2.39
N ILE A 183 -12.61 2.09 -1.67
CA ILE A 183 -11.99 2.98 -0.69
C ILE A 183 -11.24 2.20 0.40
N ILE A 184 -11.65 0.96 0.68
CA ILE A 184 -10.96 0.08 1.63
C ILE A 184 -9.53 -0.19 1.16
N SER A 185 -9.33 -0.45 -0.13
CA SER A 185 -7.98 -0.64 -0.69
C SER A 185 -7.23 0.68 -0.82
N GLU A 186 -7.90 1.77 -1.13
CA GLU A 186 -7.30 3.10 -1.24
C GLU A 186 -6.74 3.58 0.11
N GLU A 187 -7.48 3.40 1.21
CA GLU A 187 -7.07 3.84 2.55
C GLU A 187 -6.12 2.83 3.26
N SER A 188 -6.27 1.53 3.05
CA SER A 188 -5.42 0.51 3.69
C SER A 188 -3.95 0.62 3.31
N LEU A 189 -3.65 1.21 2.16
CA LEU A 189 -2.29 1.43 1.68
C LEU A 189 -1.60 2.59 2.40
N ILE A 190 -2.35 3.51 2.99
CA ILE A 190 -1.84 4.73 3.65
C ILE A 190 -1.53 4.45 5.12
N GLU A 191 -2.31 3.61 5.79
CA GLU A 191 -2.17 3.32 7.22
C GLU A 191 -1.65 1.91 7.47
N ASN A 192 -0.42 1.60 7.47
CA ASN A 192 0.34 0.41 7.94
C ASN A 192 -0.43 -0.89 8.36
N TYR A 193 -1.71 -1.04 8.00
CA TYR A 193 -2.49 -2.27 8.15
C TYR A 193 -2.13 -3.28 7.05
N LEU A 194 -2.56 -4.52 7.19
CA LEU A 194 -2.42 -5.52 6.12
C LEU A 194 -3.04 -4.96 4.84
N PRO A 195 -2.26 -4.81 3.75
CA PRO A 195 -2.74 -4.15 2.55
C PRO A 195 -3.92 -4.91 1.96
N VAL A 196 -5.05 -4.23 1.84
CA VAL A 196 -6.20 -4.74 1.09
C VAL A 196 -6.00 -4.34 -0.37
N THR A 197 -5.97 -5.31 -1.26
CA THR A 197 -5.73 -5.05 -2.69
C THR A 197 -7.05 -4.82 -3.45
N THR A 198 -6.95 -4.18 -4.61
CA THR A 198 -8.10 -3.99 -5.50
C THR A 198 -8.74 -5.33 -5.89
N GLU A 199 -7.92 -6.37 -6.11
CA GLU A 199 -8.40 -7.71 -6.48
C GLU A 199 -9.16 -8.40 -5.33
N MET A 200 -8.81 -8.12 -4.07
CA MET A 200 -9.57 -8.63 -2.92
C MET A 200 -10.96 -8.00 -2.87
N ILE A 201 -11.08 -6.71 -3.20
CA ILE A 201 -12.37 -6.04 -3.29
C ILE A 201 -13.17 -6.58 -4.50
N ASP A 202 -12.52 -6.77 -5.66
CA ASP A 202 -13.15 -7.36 -6.86
C ASP A 202 -13.90 -8.65 -6.54
N LEU A 203 -13.29 -9.56 -5.77
CA LEU A 203 -13.90 -10.83 -5.37
C LEU A 203 -15.21 -10.67 -4.59
N GLY A 204 -15.40 -9.56 -3.88
CA GLY A 204 -16.58 -9.30 -3.07
C GLY A 204 -17.68 -8.49 -3.76
N VAL A 205 -17.33 -7.61 -4.73
CA VAL A 205 -18.28 -6.66 -5.32
C VAL A 205 -18.61 -6.92 -6.79
N MET A 206 -17.77 -7.63 -7.53
CA MET A 206 -18.07 -8.00 -8.92
C MET A 206 -19.05 -9.18 -8.94
N ALA A 207 -20.00 -9.11 -9.88
CA ALA A 207 -21.01 -10.14 -10.05
C ALA A 207 -20.41 -11.39 -10.75
N ASP A 208 -19.67 -12.22 -10.02
CA ASP A 208 -19.23 -13.53 -10.48
C ASP A 208 -20.21 -14.60 -9.98
N PRO A 209 -21.04 -15.21 -10.85
CA PRO A 209 -22.03 -16.22 -10.46
C PRO A 209 -21.42 -17.45 -9.77
N LYS A 210 -20.13 -17.74 -10.01
CA LYS A 210 -19.42 -18.87 -9.39
C LYS A 210 -19.05 -18.59 -7.94
N ILE A 211 -18.76 -17.30 -7.61
CA ILE A 211 -18.38 -16.88 -6.26
C ILE A 211 -19.61 -16.41 -5.49
N GLN A 212 -20.39 -15.52 -6.09
CA GLN A 212 -21.53 -14.86 -5.41
C GLN A 212 -22.80 -15.72 -5.36
N GLY A 213 -22.92 -16.73 -6.26
CA GLY A 213 -24.12 -17.54 -6.36
C GLY A 213 -25.36 -16.68 -6.61
N LYS A 214 -26.34 -16.79 -5.71
CA LYS A 214 -27.56 -15.95 -5.72
C LYS A 214 -27.44 -14.67 -4.87
N TRP A 215 -26.32 -14.48 -4.15
CA TRP A 215 -26.12 -13.42 -3.18
C TRP A 215 -25.26 -12.30 -3.75
N THR A 216 -25.59 -11.86 -4.96
CA THR A 216 -24.92 -10.74 -5.62
C THR A 216 -24.97 -9.47 -4.75
N PRO A 217 -23.89 -8.68 -4.68
CA PRO A 217 -23.92 -7.41 -3.99
C PRO A 217 -25.05 -6.51 -4.50
N LYS A 218 -25.67 -5.74 -3.60
CA LYS A 218 -26.71 -4.79 -3.97
C LYS A 218 -26.08 -3.45 -4.42
N ALA A 219 -26.77 -2.72 -5.27
CA ALA A 219 -26.44 -1.33 -5.54
C ALA A 219 -26.50 -0.52 -4.23
N PRO A 220 -25.63 0.48 -4.01
CA PRO A 220 -24.63 1.02 -4.96
C PRO A 220 -23.29 0.28 -4.99
N SER A 221 -23.04 -0.69 -4.11
CA SER A 221 -21.74 -1.38 -3.99
C SER A 221 -21.43 -2.31 -5.18
N LEU A 222 -22.44 -2.73 -5.93
CA LEU A 222 -22.26 -3.62 -7.10
C LEU A 222 -21.38 -2.96 -8.16
N VAL A 223 -20.43 -3.74 -8.70
CA VAL A 223 -19.58 -3.36 -9.82
C VAL A 223 -19.94 -4.21 -11.03
N GLU A 224 -20.53 -3.59 -12.06
CA GLU A 224 -20.99 -4.27 -13.26
C GLU A 224 -19.93 -4.35 -14.36
N SER A 225 -18.92 -3.49 -14.30
CA SER A 225 -17.90 -3.39 -15.35
C SER A 225 -16.49 -3.41 -14.74
N VAL A 226 -15.59 -4.14 -15.36
CA VAL A 226 -14.16 -4.16 -15.01
C VAL A 226 -13.47 -2.81 -15.22
N ILE A 227 -14.07 -1.91 -15.99
CA ILE A 227 -13.60 -0.52 -16.22
C ILE A 227 -14.38 0.50 -15.38
N ASP A 228 -15.02 0.07 -14.30
CA ASP A 228 -15.64 0.97 -13.33
C ASP A 228 -14.62 1.99 -12.79
N ASN A 229 -14.98 3.27 -12.72
CA ASN A 229 -14.09 4.36 -12.32
C ASN A 229 -13.55 4.19 -10.90
N ARG A 230 -14.31 3.60 -9.97
CA ARG A 230 -13.90 3.29 -8.60
C ARG A 230 -12.76 2.27 -8.60
N ARG A 231 -12.90 1.19 -9.39
CA ARG A 231 -11.88 0.16 -9.57
C ARG A 231 -10.61 0.73 -10.20
N ILE A 232 -10.75 1.51 -11.28
CA ILE A 232 -9.60 2.11 -11.96
C ILE A 232 -8.86 3.09 -11.04
N ARG A 233 -9.57 3.91 -10.25
CA ARG A 233 -8.93 4.80 -9.27
C ARG A 233 -8.14 4.01 -8.22
N SER A 234 -8.68 2.91 -7.74
CA SER A 234 -7.98 2.02 -6.81
C SER A 234 -6.67 1.48 -7.40
N PHE A 235 -6.64 1.07 -8.67
CA PHE A 235 -5.38 0.69 -9.35
C PHE A 235 -4.41 1.85 -9.47
N ILE A 236 -4.88 3.06 -9.79
CA ILE A 236 -4.03 4.26 -9.84
C ILE A 236 -3.36 4.50 -8.49
N ILE A 237 -4.13 4.48 -7.41
CA ILE A 237 -3.64 4.71 -6.05
C ILE A 237 -2.65 3.60 -5.66
N SER A 238 -2.97 2.33 -5.94
CA SER A 238 -2.07 1.20 -5.69
C SER A 238 -0.72 1.36 -6.39
N LYS A 239 -0.71 1.83 -7.65
CA LYS A 239 0.53 2.09 -8.39
C LYS A 239 1.31 3.26 -7.79
N LEU A 240 0.64 4.36 -7.42
CA LEU A 240 1.26 5.51 -6.78
C LEU A 240 1.87 5.15 -5.42
N VAL A 241 1.15 4.40 -4.59
CA VAL A 241 1.68 3.95 -3.29
C VAL A 241 2.85 2.98 -3.45
N ALA A 242 2.78 2.06 -4.42
CA ALA A 242 3.90 1.16 -4.68
C ALA A 242 5.18 1.92 -5.05
N SER A 243 5.08 3.03 -5.79
CA SER A 243 6.23 3.85 -6.14
C SER A 243 6.85 4.60 -4.97
N LEU A 244 6.08 4.89 -3.92
CA LEU A 244 6.64 5.50 -2.70
C LEU A 244 7.69 4.60 -2.04
N CYS A 245 7.55 3.27 -2.15
CA CYS A 245 8.56 2.32 -1.66
C CYS A 245 9.88 2.42 -2.43
N ASP A 246 9.84 2.87 -3.68
CA ASP A 246 11.02 3.12 -4.52
C ASP A 246 11.56 4.56 -4.36
N GLY A 247 10.86 5.39 -3.56
CA GLY A 247 11.23 6.79 -3.29
C GLY A 247 10.60 7.80 -4.24
N ASP A 248 9.71 7.37 -5.12
CA ASP A 248 9.04 8.21 -6.12
C ASP A 248 7.65 8.62 -5.65
N THR A 249 7.40 9.92 -5.57
CA THR A 249 6.08 10.48 -5.20
C THR A 249 5.24 10.90 -6.41
N LEU A 250 5.77 10.72 -7.61
CA LEU A 250 5.22 11.20 -8.88
C LEU A 250 5.42 10.16 -9.97
N ILE A 251 4.37 9.80 -10.70
CA ILE A 251 4.44 8.86 -11.82
C ILE A 251 3.85 9.51 -13.07
N SER A 252 4.46 9.23 -14.24
CA SER A 252 3.91 9.72 -15.51
C SER A 252 2.54 9.09 -15.81
N ALA A 253 1.63 9.87 -16.39
CA ALA A 253 0.32 9.38 -16.78
C ALA A 253 0.40 8.19 -17.74
N ASN A 254 1.39 8.19 -18.63
CA ASN A 254 1.61 7.08 -19.57
C ASN A 254 2.00 5.78 -18.84
N GLU A 255 2.81 5.86 -17.80
CA GLU A 255 3.18 4.67 -17.00
C GLU A 255 1.98 4.13 -16.23
N ILE A 256 1.14 5.01 -15.69
CA ILE A 256 -0.12 4.62 -15.03
C ILE A 256 -1.07 3.95 -16.04
N GLU A 257 -1.23 4.52 -17.23
CA GLU A 257 -2.07 3.91 -18.28
C GLU A 257 -1.57 2.52 -18.69
N LEU A 258 -0.25 2.34 -18.83
CA LEU A 258 0.33 1.03 -19.14
C LEU A 258 0.05 0.03 -18.02
N TYR A 259 0.23 0.44 -16.77
CA TYR A 259 -0.07 -0.41 -15.61
C TYR A 259 -1.54 -0.84 -15.57
N ILE A 260 -2.47 0.10 -15.79
CA ILE A 260 -3.91 -0.22 -15.83
C ILE A 260 -4.22 -1.16 -17.00
N LYS A 261 -3.61 -0.95 -18.17
CA LYS A 261 -3.79 -1.86 -19.32
C LYS A 261 -3.31 -3.27 -19.00
N ASP A 262 -2.20 -3.42 -18.29
CA ASP A 262 -1.71 -4.73 -17.86
C ASP A 262 -2.67 -5.39 -16.86
N CYS A 263 -3.24 -4.62 -15.92
CA CYS A 263 -4.25 -5.12 -14.99
C CYS A 263 -5.52 -5.58 -15.72
N LEU A 264 -6.01 -4.80 -16.68
CA LEU A 264 -7.21 -5.12 -17.45
C LEU A 264 -7.01 -6.24 -18.48
N ALA A 265 -5.79 -6.41 -18.99
CA ALA A 265 -5.46 -7.49 -19.93
C ALA A 265 -5.66 -8.87 -19.30
N ALA A 266 -5.50 -9.00 -17.99
CA ALA A 266 -5.79 -10.23 -17.24
C ALA A 266 -7.30 -10.61 -17.35
N ASP A 267 -8.18 -9.63 -17.51
CA ASP A 267 -9.62 -9.79 -17.65
C ASP A 267 -10.07 -9.78 -19.14
N ASN A 268 -9.13 -9.78 -20.10
CA ASN A 268 -9.38 -9.62 -21.54
C ASN A 268 -10.11 -8.31 -21.92
N HIS A 269 -9.87 -7.24 -21.16
CA HIS A 269 -10.46 -5.92 -21.42
C HIS A 269 -9.38 -4.89 -21.77
N GLN A 270 -9.81 -3.81 -22.42
CA GLN A 270 -8.96 -2.70 -22.82
C GLN A 270 -9.45 -1.40 -22.18
N LEU A 271 -8.51 -0.58 -21.74
CA LEU A 271 -8.82 0.76 -21.26
C LEU A 271 -9.27 1.63 -22.43
N PRO A 272 -10.45 2.26 -22.40
CA PRO A 272 -10.89 3.19 -23.43
C PRO A 272 -9.89 4.33 -23.65
N TYR A 273 -9.82 4.82 -24.88
CA TYR A 273 -8.97 5.97 -25.20
C TYR A 273 -9.38 7.19 -24.37
N ASN A 274 -8.41 7.92 -23.84
CA ASN A 274 -8.60 9.09 -22.96
C ASN A 274 -9.41 8.82 -21.68
N TYR A 275 -9.51 7.57 -21.22
CA TYR A 275 -10.30 7.23 -20.04
C TYR A 275 -9.92 8.06 -18.80
N LEU A 276 -8.63 8.23 -18.52
CA LEU A 276 -8.16 9.00 -17.37
C LEU A 276 -8.63 10.46 -17.43
N MET A 277 -8.58 11.07 -18.62
CA MET A 277 -9.03 12.46 -18.80
C MET A 277 -10.55 12.61 -18.71
N SER A 278 -11.29 11.62 -19.23
CA SER A 278 -12.76 11.62 -19.15
C SER A 278 -13.29 11.44 -17.72
N ASN A 279 -12.52 10.77 -16.86
CA ASN A 279 -12.86 10.55 -15.45
C ASN A 279 -12.00 11.39 -14.50
N LYS A 280 -11.39 12.46 -15.02
CA LYS A 280 -10.41 13.28 -14.29
C LYS A 280 -10.96 13.79 -12.94
N GLU A 281 -12.15 14.32 -12.91
CA GLU A 281 -12.78 14.88 -11.72
C GLU A 281 -12.85 13.85 -10.59
N PHE A 282 -13.31 12.63 -10.88
CA PHE A 282 -13.37 11.53 -9.90
C PHE A 282 -11.97 11.08 -9.45
N ILE A 283 -11.01 11.01 -10.36
CA ILE A 283 -9.63 10.61 -10.04
C ILE A 283 -8.96 11.68 -9.17
N GLU A 284 -9.22 12.97 -9.44
CA GLU A 284 -8.65 14.10 -8.67
C GLU A 284 -9.25 14.28 -7.26
N GLU A 285 -10.26 13.51 -6.86
CA GLU A 285 -10.66 13.48 -5.45
C GLU A 285 -9.52 13.02 -4.53
N LYS A 286 -8.71 12.05 -4.96
CA LYS A 286 -7.59 11.45 -4.20
C LYS A 286 -6.21 11.73 -4.80
N THR A 287 -6.13 12.24 -6.03
CA THR A 287 -4.87 12.49 -6.74
C THR A 287 -4.81 13.91 -7.31
N VAL A 288 -3.66 14.31 -7.82
CA VAL A 288 -3.48 15.59 -8.52
C VAL A 288 -2.75 15.33 -9.82
N TYR A 289 -3.28 15.88 -10.93
CA TYR A 289 -2.56 15.93 -12.19
C TYR A 289 -1.57 17.11 -12.20
N LEU A 290 -0.32 16.81 -12.49
CA LEU A 290 0.75 17.79 -12.62
C LEU A 290 1.17 17.85 -14.09
N ASN A 291 0.87 18.96 -14.74
CA ASN A 291 1.21 19.20 -16.13
C ASN A 291 2.43 20.10 -16.23
N THR A 292 3.42 19.66 -17.00
CA THR A 292 4.49 20.49 -17.55
C THR A 292 4.31 20.53 -19.05
N ASP A 293 4.99 21.44 -19.76
CA ASP A 293 4.76 21.72 -21.19
C ASP A 293 4.67 20.48 -22.10
N ASP A 294 5.37 19.39 -21.76
CA ASP A 294 5.41 18.15 -22.54
C ASP A 294 5.04 16.88 -21.75
N ARG A 295 4.72 16.99 -20.46
CA ARG A 295 4.53 15.81 -19.60
C ARG A 295 3.36 15.98 -18.63
N CYS A 296 2.55 14.93 -18.55
CA CYS A 296 1.50 14.81 -17.55
C CYS A 296 1.90 13.71 -16.55
N ALA A 297 1.77 13.98 -15.28
CA ALA A 297 2.05 13.04 -14.21
C ALA A 297 0.98 13.11 -13.12
N LEU A 298 0.83 12.04 -12.35
CA LEU A 298 -0.08 11.97 -11.21
C LEU A 298 0.71 11.83 -9.91
N GLN A 299 0.16 12.43 -8.87
CA GLN A 299 0.65 12.36 -7.50
C GLN A 299 -0.54 12.16 -6.55
N LEU A 300 -0.36 11.46 -5.45
CA LEU A 300 -1.36 11.44 -4.38
C LEU A 300 -1.56 12.84 -3.82
N LYS A 301 -2.79 13.23 -3.58
CA LYS A 301 -3.17 14.57 -3.11
C LYS A 301 -2.48 14.94 -1.80
N GLU A 302 -2.42 14.00 -0.87
CA GLU A 302 -1.72 14.14 0.40
C GLU A 302 -0.23 14.48 0.21
N TYR A 303 0.46 13.76 -0.68
CA TYR A 303 1.88 14.03 -0.96
C TYR A 303 2.09 15.36 -1.67
N LYS A 304 1.12 15.80 -2.48
CA LYS A 304 1.14 17.13 -3.10
C LYS A 304 1.04 18.24 -2.04
N GLU A 305 0.18 18.07 -1.06
CA GLU A 305 0.02 19.03 0.05
C GLU A 305 1.31 19.11 0.89
N ILE A 306 1.93 17.97 1.19
CA ILE A 306 3.23 17.89 1.87
C ILE A 306 4.32 18.60 1.04
N ASP A 307 4.38 18.34 -0.27
CA ASP A 307 5.35 18.96 -1.18
C ASP A 307 5.19 20.49 -1.18
N ASP A 308 3.96 21.00 -1.30
CA ASP A 308 3.67 22.42 -1.29
C ASP A 308 4.03 23.08 0.06
N TYR A 309 3.76 22.38 1.16
CA TYR A 309 4.14 22.82 2.50
C TYR A 309 5.67 22.90 2.64
N LEU A 310 6.40 21.86 2.21
CA LEU A 310 7.86 21.85 2.23
C LEU A 310 8.45 22.94 1.34
N ARG A 311 7.92 23.12 0.14
CA ARG A 311 8.34 24.19 -0.80
C ARG A 311 8.18 25.58 -0.16
N LYS A 312 7.05 25.82 0.51
CA LYS A 312 6.79 27.08 1.22
C LYS A 312 7.84 27.33 2.30
N ILE A 313 8.14 26.32 3.12
CA ILE A 313 9.15 26.44 4.18
C ILE A 313 10.52 26.68 3.58
N PHE A 314 10.94 25.89 2.59
CA PHE A 314 12.26 25.98 2.00
C PHE A 314 12.48 27.31 1.27
N LYS A 315 11.51 27.78 0.49
CA LYS A 315 11.55 29.09 -0.15
C LYS A 315 11.64 30.21 0.89
N GLY A 316 10.84 30.13 1.96
CA GLY A 316 10.86 31.11 3.03
C GLY A 316 12.16 31.15 3.83
N ARG A 317 12.89 30.02 3.93
CA ARG A 317 14.21 29.97 4.57
C ARG A 317 15.32 30.40 3.59
N ALA A 318 15.26 29.96 2.35
CA ALA A 318 16.27 30.28 1.33
C ALA A 318 16.32 31.77 0.98
N SER A 319 15.17 32.48 1.08
CA SER A 319 15.08 33.93 0.85
C SER A 319 15.65 34.80 1.97
N LYS A 320 15.98 34.20 3.13
CA LYS A 320 16.45 34.92 4.32
C LYS A 320 17.94 34.68 4.56
N ASP A 321 18.65 35.79 4.75
CA ASP A 321 20.04 35.74 5.19
C ASP A 321 20.17 35.46 6.69
N VAL A 322 21.30 34.96 7.12
CA VAL A 322 21.66 34.84 8.53
C VAL A 322 21.98 36.22 9.07
N LYS A 323 21.42 36.60 10.26
CA LYS A 323 21.67 37.91 10.85
C LYS A 323 23.14 38.16 11.21
N SER A 324 23.84 37.11 11.63
CA SER A 324 25.26 37.17 12.00
C SER A 324 25.97 36.02 11.29
N PRO A 325 26.42 36.22 10.04
CA PRO A 325 27.13 35.15 9.31
C PRO A 325 28.47 34.84 10.00
N VAL A 326 28.79 33.56 10.02
CA VAL A 326 30.08 33.08 10.52
C VAL A 326 31.20 33.62 9.64
N LYS A 327 32.17 34.32 10.27
CA LYS A 327 33.32 34.90 9.59
C LYS A 327 34.57 34.15 10.02
N GLU A 328 35.09 33.31 9.14
CA GLU A 328 36.30 32.53 9.35
C GLU A 328 37.24 32.70 8.16
N ASP A 329 38.50 32.43 8.35
CA ASP A 329 39.43 32.26 7.25
C ASP A 329 39.25 30.88 6.61
N TRP A 330 38.21 30.77 5.77
CA TRP A 330 37.84 29.53 5.14
C TRP A 330 38.96 28.97 4.25
N ASN A 331 39.82 29.83 3.70
CA ASN A 331 40.96 29.42 2.88
C ASN A 331 41.96 28.57 3.69
N THR A 332 42.33 29.06 4.86
CA THR A 332 43.21 28.34 5.77
C THR A 332 42.58 27.05 6.27
N ILE A 333 41.26 27.07 6.65
CA ILE A 333 40.55 25.90 7.16
C ILE A 333 40.40 24.81 6.09
N VAL A 334 40.08 25.18 4.85
CA VAL A 334 39.97 24.25 3.72
C VAL A 334 41.31 23.63 3.40
N LYS A 335 42.38 24.42 3.24
CA LYS A 335 43.72 23.92 3.01
C LYS A 335 44.17 22.92 4.05
N ALA A 336 43.92 23.20 5.34
CA ALA A 336 44.19 22.25 6.43
C ALA A 336 43.30 21.01 6.45
N SER A 337 42.33 20.92 5.55
CA SER A 337 41.36 19.82 5.48
C SER A 337 41.52 18.94 4.23
N ILE A 338 42.40 19.29 3.33
CA ILE A 338 42.67 18.59 2.06
C ILE A 338 44.08 17.98 2.07
N ASP A 339 44.29 17.02 1.17
CA ASP A 339 45.63 16.54 0.82
C ASP A 339 46.25 17.50 -0.20
N GLU A 340 47.20 18.34 0.26
CA GLU A 340 47.87 19.33 -0.59
C GLU A 340 48.74 18.73 -1.70
N ALA A 341 49.14 17.45 -1.59
CA ALA A 341 49.88 16.76 -2.63
C ALA A 341 48.97 16.46 -3.86
N ASN A 342 47.66 16.43 -3.68
CA ASN A 342 46.72 16.15 -4.77
C ASN A 342 46.31 17.45 -5.50
N GLU A 343 46.71 17.56 -6.77
CA GLU A 343 46.44 18.72 -7.63
C GLU A 343 44.93 19.02 -7.77
N ARG A 344 44.08 17.98 -7.86
CA ARG A 344 42.62 18.14 -7.93
C ARG A 344 42.07 18.77 -6.66
N CYS A 345 42.62 18.43 -5.50
CA CYS A 345 42.22 19.03 -4.23
C CYS A 345 42.63 20.49 -4.16
N ARG A 346 43.81 20.85 -4.61
CA ARG A 346 44.26 22.27 -4.66
C ARG A 346 43.39 23.11 -5.58
N ASN A 347 43.06 22.59 -6.77
CA ASN A 347 42.24 23.30 -7.75
C ASN A 347 40.81 23.54 -7.26
N ALA A 348 40.29 22.68 -6.38
CA ALA A 348 38.91 22.80 -5.80
C ALA A 348 38.79 23.75 -4.60
N VAL A 349 39.92 24.29 -4.06
CA VAL A 349 39.93 25.12 -2.85
C VAL A 349 39.04 26.34 -3.01
N ALA A 350 39.15 27.08 -4.11
CA ALA A 350 38.40 28.30 -4.35
C ALA A 350 36.85 28.03 -4.35
N ASP A 351 36.42 26.96 -5.01
CA ASP A 351 34.99 26.58 -5.05
C ASP A 351 34.50 26.12 -3.69
N GLN A 352 35.32 25.42 -2.91
CA GLN A 352 34.99 24.98 -1.57
C GLN A 352 34.88 26.16 -0.58
N VAL A 353 35.75 27.13 -0.68
CA VAL A 353 35.69 28.38 0.12
C VAL A 353 34.43 29.16 -0.21
N LYS A 354 34.11 29.35 -1.50
CA LYS A 354 32.88 30.02 -1.93
C LYS A 354 31.62 29.29 -1.42
N ALA A 355 31.62 27.95 -1.42
CA ALA A 355 30.52 27.15 -0.87
C ALA A 355 30.35 27.38 0.63
N LEU A 356 31.43 27.45 1.40
CA LEU A 356 31.39 27.72 2.84
C LEU A 356 30.90 29.14 3.17
N GLU A 357 31.34 30.15 2.44
CA GLU A 357 30.85 31.52 2.56
C GLU A 357 29.33 31.58 2.32
N MET A 358 28.85 30.88 1.29
CA MET A 358 27.42 30.81 0.99
C MET A 358 26.63 30.08 2.09
N PHE A 359 27.14 28.98 2.63
CA PHE A 359 26.52 28.27 3.75
C PHE A 359 26.38 29.15 4.98
N CYS A 360 27.40 29.94 5.28
CA CYS A 360 27.41 30.83 6.44
C CYS A 360 26.52 32.07 6.26
N SER A 361 26.18 32.43 5.02
CA SER A 361 25.34 33.60 4.72
C SER A 361 23.85 33.31 4.64
N LYS A 362 23.46 32.08 4.36
CA LYS A 362 22.06 31.70 4.10
C LYS A 362 21.50 30.79 5.20
N ARG A 363 20.21 30.91 5.48
CA ARG A 363 19.48 30.05 6.44
C ARG A 363 19.20 28.65 5.90
N LEU A 364 19.25 28.48 4.59
CA LEU A 364 19.15 27.20 3.90
C LEU A 364 20.09 27.18 2.71
N SER A 365 20.92 26.18 2.66
CA SER A 365 21.86 25.96 1.54
C SER A 365 21.88 24.48 1.15
N VAL A 366 22.08 24.22 -0.13
CA VAL A 366 22.19 22.88 -0.69
C VAL A 366 23.52 22.76 -1.41
N LEU A 367 24.33 21.76 -1.01
CA LEU A 367 25.59 21.42 -1.67
C LEU A 367 25.38 20.21 -2.58
N ALA A 368 25.26 20.43 -3.87
CA ALA A 368 25.13 19.39 -4.88
C ALA A 368 26.42 19.27 -5.69
N GLY A 369 26.66 18.09 -6.27
CA GLY A 369 27.80 17.82 -7.14
C GLY A 369 28.05 16.33 -7.33
N PRO A 370 28.81 15.93 -8.37
CA PRO A 370 29.18 14.54 -8.62
C PRO A 370 29.96 13.88 -7.47
N ALA A 371 30.11 12.56 -7.52
CA ALA A 371 30.95 11.85 -6.56
C ALA A 371 32.42 12.31 -6.69
N GLY A 372 33.13 12.44 -5.56
CA GLY A 372 34.54 12.83 -5.54
C GLY A 372 34.81 14.34 -5.64
N THR A 373 33.81 15.22 -5.71
CA THR A 373 34.02 16.69 -5.83
C THR A 373 34.33 17.39 -4.51
N GLY A 374 34.56 16.64 -3.43
CA GLY A 374 34.96 17.22 -2.13
C GLY A 374 33.79 17.74 -1.26
N LYS A 375 32.53 17.38 -1.54
CA LYS A 375 31.38 17.77 -0.66
C LYS A 375 31.63 17.46 0.80
N THR A 376 32.18 16.29 1.08
CA THR A 376 32.54 15.85 2.42
C THR A 376 33.62 16.70 3.06
N THR A 377 34.57 17.18 2.24
CA THR A 377 35.65 18.08 2.68
C THR A 377 35.09 19.45 3.10
N VAL A 378 34.09 19.96 2.34
CA VAL A 378 33.36 21.20 2.70
C VAL A 378 32.68 21.04 4.07
N VAL A 379 31.93 19.95 4.28
CA VAL A 379 31.26 19.68 5.56
C VAL A 379 32.31 19.55 6.69
N LYS A 380 33.41 18.84 6.47
CA LYS A 380 34.52 18.71 7.45
C LYS A 380 35.14 20.07 7.80
N ALA A 381 35.37 20.91 6.81
CA ALA A 381 35.90 22.26 7.03
C ALA A 381 34.92 23.13 7.83
N PHE A 382 33.61 23.08 7.47
CA PHE A 382 32.55 23.76 8.20
C PHE A 382 32.54 23.40 9.68
N LEU A 383 32.60 22.10 10.00
CA LEU A 383 32.57 21.59 11.36
C LEU A 383 33.85 21.88 12.17
N LYS A 384 34.95 22.34 11.52
CA LYS A 384 36.17 22.76 12.20
C LYS A 384 36.07 24.19 12.76
N SER A 385 35.16 25.02 12.28
CA SER A 385 34.98 26.40 12.76
C SER A 385 34.71 26.42 14.27
N PRO A 386 35.47 27.18 15.06
CA PRO A 386 35.21 27.36 16.48
C PRO A 386 33.85 27.97 16.78
N GLN A 387 33.38 28.92 15.97
CA GLN A 387 32.08 29.56 16.14
C GLN A 387 30.94 28.55 15.93
N ILE A 388 30.99 27.71 14.90
CA ILE A 388 29.99 26.68 14.61
C ILE A 388 29.96 25.63 15.72
N LYS A 389 31.10 25.26 16.27
CA LYS A 389 31.19 24.35 17.42
C LYS A 389 30.55 24.94 18.66
N ALA A 390 30.74 26.25 18.91
CA ALA A 390 30.19 26.92 20.07
C ALA A 390 28.67 27.09 20.00
N GLU A 391 28.10 27.31 18.79
CA GLU A 391 26.68 27.44 18.56
C GLU A 391 25.93 26.08 18.62
N GLY A 392 26.66 24.97 18.51
CA GLY A 392 26.13 23.62 18.43
C GLY A 392 25.72 23.21 17.02
N THR A 393 25.97 21.95 16.71
CA THR A 393 25.68 21.37 15.38
C THR A 393 24.98 20.04 15.52
N LEU A 394 23.87 19.85 14.84
CA LEU A 394 23.19 18.58 14.71
C LEU A 394 23.52 17.96 13.33
N LEU A 395 24.11 16.79 13.34
CA LEU A 395 24.40 16.02 12.13
C LEU A 395 23.38 14.90 11.97
N LEU A 396 22.73 14.84 10.81
CA LEU A 396 21.74 13.82 10.46
C LEU A 396 22.16 13.06 9.21
N ALA A 397 21.93 11.76 9.19
CA ALA A 397 22.20 10.91 8.04
C ALA A 397 21.04 9.95 7.78
N PRO A 398 20.69 9.65 6.52
CA PRO A 398 19.54 8.83 6.18
C PRO A 398 19.75 7.32 6.46
N THR A 399 20.99 6.88 6.68
CA THR A 399 21.32 5.46 6.93
C THR A 399 22.41 5.32 7.97
N GLY A 400 22.42 4.20 8.69
CA GLY A 400 23.46 3.88 9.68
C GLY A 400 24.89 3.94 9.11
N LYS A 401 25.10 3.45 7.88
CA LYS A 401 26.40 3.53 7.19
C LYS A 401 26.82 4.98 6.91
N ALA A 402 25.89 5.82 6.48
CA ALA A 402 26.15 7.25 6.25
C ALA A 402 26.40 7.97 7.57
N ARG A 403 25.69 7.60 8.67
CA ARG A 403 25.90 8.12 10.02
C ARG A 403 27.32 7.86 10.51
N VAL A 404 27.78 6.61 10.43
CA VAL A 404 29.14 6.24 10.84
C VAL A 404 30.19 7.02 10.07
N ARG A 405 30.02 7.12 8.75
CA ARG A 405 30.92 7.90 7.88
C ARG A 405 30.93 9.38 8.22
N LEU A 406 29.75 9.96 8.48
CA LEU A 406 29.62 11.37 8.87
C LEU A 406 30.21 11.62 10.27
N GLY A 407 29.95 10.75 11.24
CA GLY A 407 30.53 10.81 12.59
C GLY A 407 32.05 10.75 12.61
N ASN A 408 32.67 9.85 11.81
CA ASN A 408 34.12 9.74 11.72
C ASN A 408 34.78 11.00 11.12
N MET A 409 34.03 11.84 10.42
CA MET A 409 34.55 13.09 9.82
C MET A 409 34.32 14.32 10.69
N SER A 410 33.47 14.23 11.70
CA SER A 410 32.91 15.37 12.44
C SER A 410 33.69 15.78 13.69
N ALA A 411 34.94 15.27 13.89
CA ALA A 411 35.81 15.67 14.99
C ALA A 411 35.14 15.70 16.39
N GLY A 412 34.35 14.68 16.69
CA GLY A 412 33.69 14.51 17.99
C GLY A 412 32.21 14.91 18.06
N ILE A 413 31.61 15.38 16.96
CA ILE A 413 30.16 15.64 16.89
C ILE A 413 29.44 14.32 16.56
N GLN A 414 28.52 13.90 17.39
CA GLN A 414 27.73 12.68 17.15
C GLN A 414 26.75 12.89 16.01
N ALA A 415 26.78 12.01 15.00
CA ALA A 415 25.77 11.98 13.95
C ALA A 415 24.61 11.04 14.34
N LEU A 416 23.38 11.44 14.04
CA LEU A 416 22.15 10.69 14.26
C LEU A 416 21.53 10.23 12.94
N THR A 417 20.66 9.26 12.99
CA THR A 417 19.81 8.81 11.86
C THR A 417 18.37 9.16 12.12
#